data_02d15133ce2083e0a63a4aa1cc8e0507
#
_entry.id   02d15133ce2083e0a63a4aa1cc8e0507
#
_cell.length_a   1.000
_cell.length_b   1.000
_cell.length_c   1.000
_cell.angle_alpha   90.00
_cell.angle_beta   90.00
_cell.angle_gamma   90.00
#
_symmetry.space_group_name_H-M   'P 1'
#
loop_
_entity.id
_entity.type
_entity.pdbx_description
1 polymer ?
#
loop_
_entity_poly.entity_id
_entity_poly.type
_entity_poly.pdbx_seq_one_letter_code
_entity_poly.pdbx_strand_id
1 'polypeptide(L)'
;MSSSQRHILFLATEYDAPGMRPYAATIINALWQCGDHVLVVTRYGSDSNAFPGIPADAITWVDYPTGKVQKALFRFWPTSVLDAIRHLTRNSGIDLIYSLTGELVLAHHIKRLQRDVPMLYTVHDAIYHDYKFSNPLRWFKDRLIIAWPQRRLFNLTPHKVTNSHEQLRYIRQRWPQHESHYAPFPSLVNQEIAAGKDAVPELRKVGSGYILFFGTLHLYKGVHLLYDAYLSHPELREHPLVIAGTQDIYFPRHQAEGGVTFINRFIKDSEVRDLFARAAVVVYPYTSATQSGVTSIASYLDKPMVLSDLPFFKQSCEGCEGIEFFATGDQDALADAIMRSLQSPGSTRSLYDNHYTTTALKTTLDGIIDEVIEQGR
;
A
#
# COMPACT_ATOMS: atom_id res chain seq x y z
N MET A 1 -4.02 1.08 -33.47
CA MET A 1 -2.77 0.33 -33.63
C MET A 1 -2.82 -0.81 -32.63
N SER A 2 -2.70 -2.08 -33.07
CA SER A 2 -2.62 -3.22 -32.18
C SER A 2 -1.34 -3.05 -31.33
N SER A 3 -1.44 -2.75 -30.04
CA SER A 3 -0.29 -2.75 -29.15
C SER A 3 0.28 -4.17 -29.15
N SER A 4 1.51 -4.33 -29.59
CA SER A 4 2.22 -5.60 -29.43
C SER A 4 2.19 -5.95 -27.93
N GLN A 5 1.86 -7.18 -27.62
CA GLN A 5 1.87 -7.69 -26.24
C GLN A 5 3.26 -7.43 -25.62
N ARG A 6 3.28 -6.73 -24.48
CA ARG A 6 4.53 -6.44 -23.74
C ARG A 6 4.89 -7.61 -22.83
N HIS A 7 6.17 -7.89 -22.69
CA HIS A 7 6.71 -8.91 -21.80
C HIS A 7 7.36 -8.21 -20.57
N ILE A 8 6.70 -8.28 -19.43
CA ILE A 8 7.10 -7.57 -18.21
C ILE A 8 7.55 -8.56 -17.15
N LEU A 9 8.79 -8.41 -16.66
CA LEU A 9 9.32 -9.16 -15.54
C LEU A 9 9.15 -8.38 -14.24
N PHE A 10 8.26 -8.83 -13.37
CA PHE A 10 8.06 -8.26 -12.05
C PHE A 10 9.02 -8.84 -11.02
N LEU A 11 9.63 -7.94 -10.23
CA LEU A 11 10.41 -8.29 -9.07
C LEU A 11 9.61 -7.98 -7.80
N ALA A 12 9.32 -9.00 -7.01
CA ALA A 12 8.54 -8.93 -5.78
C ALA A 12 9.17 -9.81 -4.68
N THR A 13 10.49 -9.70 -4.48
CA THR A 13 11.22 -10.57 -3.54
C THR A 13 11.18 -10.07 -2.10
N GLU A 14 10.96 -8.77 -1.87
CA GLU A 14 10.77 -8.15 -0.55
C GLU A 14 9.27 -8.07 -0.17
N TYR A 15 8.56 -9.14 -0.43
CA TYR A 15 7.11 -9.22 -0.41
C TYR A 15 6.51 -9.38 1.01
N ASP A 16 7.33 -9.63 2.03
CA ASP A 16 6.87 -10.02 3.37
C ASP A 16 6.27 -8.89 4.20
N ALA A 17 6.42 -7.62 3.77
CA ALA A 17 5.83 -6.49 4.49
C ALA A 17 4.29 -6.49 4.35
N PRO A 18 3.54 -6.38 5.46
CA PRO A 18 2.09 -6.25 5.41
C PRO A 18 1.68 -5.07 4.53
N GLY A 19 0.75 -5.30 3.59
CA GLY A 19 0.31 -4.28 2.62
C GLY A 19 1.09 -4.28 1.30
N MET A 20 2.30 -4.81 1.23
CA MET A 20 3.04 -4.92 -0.03
C MET A 20 2.54 -6.07 -0.91
N ARG A 21 2.03 -7.13 -0.30
CA ARG A 21 1.42 -8.26 -1.02
C ARG A 21 0.23 -7.83 -1.87
N PRO A 22 -0.84 -7.24 -1.28
CA PRO A 22 -1.98 -6.81 -2.07
C PRO A 22 -1.60 -5.72 -3.08
N TYR A 23 -0.66 -4.83 -2.75
CA TYR A 23 -0.14 -3.83 -3.68
C TYR A 23 0.45 -4.48 -4.94
N ALA A 24 1.42 -5.38 -4.78
CA ALA A 24 2.08 -6.04 -5.91
C ALA A 24 1.09 -6.91 -6.70
N ALA A 25 0.28 -7.71 -6.01
CA ALA A 25 -0.71 -8.57 -6.65
C ALA A 25 -1.71 -7.78 -7.51
N THR A 26 -2.19 -6.63 -7.04
CA THR A 26 -3.14 -5.80 -7.79
C THR A 26 -2.51 -5.25 -9.08
N ILE A 27 -1.28 -4.74 -9.03
CA ILE A 27 -0.58 -4.24 -10.23
C ILE A 27 -0.33 -5.36 -11.23
N ILE A 28 0.22 -6.49 -10.77
CA ILE A 28 0.55 -7.62 -11.63
C ILE A 28 -0.71 -8.17 -12.30
N ASN A 29 -1.79 -8.37 -11.52
CA ASN A 29 -3.06 -8.85 -12.06
C ASN A 29 -3.71 -7.87 -13.04
N ALA A 30 -3.60 -6.56 -12.78
CA ALA A 30 -4.17 -5.55 -13.68
C ALA A 30 -3.53 -5.60 -15.08
N LEU A 31 -2.21 -5.74 -15.15
CA LEU A 31 -1.50 -5.84 -16.42
C LEU A 31 -1.73 -7.19 -17.09
N TRP A 32 -1.72 -8.29 -16.34
CA TRP A 32 -2.06 -9.63 -16.85
C TRP A 32 -3.47 -9.69 -17.47
N GLN A 33 -4.49 -9.24 -16.73
CA GLN A 33 -5.88 -9.26 -17.19
C GLN A 33 -6.11 -8.40 -18.46
N CYS A 34 -5.26 -7.43 -18.66
CA CYS A 34 -5.33 -6.53 -19.80
C CYS A 34 -4.45 -6.94 -21.00
N GLY A 35 -3.84 -8.13 -20.95
CA GLY A 35 -3.19 -8.78 -22.08
C GLY A 35 -1.67 -8.67 -22.15
N ASP A 36 -1.00 -8.07 -21.15
CA ASP A 36 0.46 -8.12 -21.07
C ASP A 36 0.94 -9.54 -20.68
N HIS A 37 2.07 -9.96 -21.19
CA HIS A 37 2.72 -11.18 -20.74
C HIS A 37 3.54 -10.89 -19.49
N VAL A 38 3.14 -11.47 -18.36
CA VAL A 38 3.69 -11.17 -17.03
C VAL A 38 4.48 -12.36 -16.52
N LEU A 39 5.70 -12.12 -16.08
CA LEU A 39 6.52 -13.06 -15.34
C LEU A 39 6.85 -12.48 -13.96
N VAL A 40 6.84 -13.29 -12.92
CA VAL A 40 7.04 -12.86 -11.54
C VAL A 40 8.21 -13.61 -10.90
N VAL A 41 9.18 -12.90 -10.34
CA VAL A 41 10.19 -13.47 -9.45
C VAL A 41 9.84 -13.10 -8.02
N THR A 42 9.55 -14.09 -7.20
CA THR A 42 9.15 -13.92 -5.81
C THR A 42 9.79 -14.97 -4.90
N ARG A 43 9.71 -14.76 -3.59
CA ARG A 43 10.38 -15.59 -2.59
C ARG A 43 9.53 -16.78 -2.16
N TYR A 44 10.15 -17.96 -1.97
CA TYR A 44 9.51 -19.10 -1.30
C TYR A 44 9.05 -18.75 0.12
N GLY A 45 7.91 -19.33 0.54
CA GLY A 45 7.29 -19.07 1.83
C GLY A 45 6.23 -17.95 1.80
N SER A 46 6.05 -17.27 0.65
CA SER A 46 4.83 -16.56 0.37
C SER A 46 3.71 -17.56 0.09
N ASP A 47 2.49 -17.21 0.49
CA ASP A 47 1.30 -18.02 0.29
C ASP A 47 1.17 -18.43 -1.18
N SER A 48 0.78 -19.69 -1.45
CA SER A 48 0.52 -20.22 -2.80
C SER A 48 -0.54 -19.39 -3.56
N ASN A 49 -1.36 -18.62 -2.85
CA ASN A 49 -2.35 -17.71 -3.41
C ASN A 49 -1.86 -16.24 -3.48
N ALA A 50 -0.56 -16.03 -3.39
CA ALA A 50 0.01 -14.67 -3.40
C ALA A 50 -0.39 -13.83 -4.63
N PHE A 51 -0.54 -14.50 -5.79
CA PHE A 51 -0.92 -13.87 -7.05
C PHE A 51 -2.11 -14.59 -7.69
N PRO A 52 -3.32 -14.43 -7.13
CA PRO A 52 -4.51 -15.10 -7.65
C PRO A 52 -4.76 -14.65 -9.10
N GLY A 53 -4.97 -15.62 -10.00
CA GLY A 53 -5.21 -15.38 -11.42
C GLY A 53 -3.95 -15.35 -12.30
N ILE A 54 -2.75 -15.35 -11.73
CA ILE A 54 -1.50 -15.53 -12.49
C ILE A 54 -1.20 -17.02 -12.62
N PRO A 55 -0.93 -17.53 -13.82
CA PRO A 55 -0.55 -18.92 -14.03
C PRO A 55 0.70 -19.31 -13.23
N ALA A 56 0.73 -20.54 -12.71
CA ALA A 56 1.83 -21.01 -11.87
C ALA A 56 3.19 -21.02 -12.60
N ASP A 57 3.18 -21.25 -13.90
CA ASP A 57 4.36 -21.23 -14.78
C ASP A 57 4.90 -19.83 -15.06
N ALA A 58 4.09 -18.80 -14.85
CA ALA A 58 4.54 -17.39 -14.89
C ALA A 58 5.22 -16.94 -13.58
N ILE A 59 5.18 -17.76 -12.51
CA ILE A 59 5.75 -17.42 -11.21
C ILE A 59 7.02 -18.22 -10.96
N THR A 60 8.14 -17.54 -10.81
CA THR A 60 9.43 -18.15 -10.45
C THR A 60 9.70 -17.91 -8.97
N TRP A 61 9.69 -18.98 -8.21
CA TRP A 61 9.98 -18.98 -6.79
C TRP A 61 11.50 -19.05 -6.55
N VAL A 62 12.02 -18.17 -5.71
CA VAL A 62 13.46 -18.15 -5.39
C VAL A 62 13.69 -18.43 -3.90
N ASP A 63 14.73 -19.22 -3.62
CA ASP A 63 15.14 -19.53 -2.27
C ASP A 63 15.93 -18.41 -1.63
N TYR A 64 15.60 -18.12 -0.38
CA TYR A 64 16.34 -17.22 0.48
C TYR A 64 17.00 -18.01 1.62
N PRO A 65 18.27 -17.77 1.90
CA PRO A 65 18.97 -18.50 2.95
C PRO A 65 18.39 -18.19 4.34
N THR A 66 18.37 -19.21 5.21
CA THR A 66 17.87 -19.08 6.59
C THR A 66 18.99 -18.78 7.59
N GLY A 67 20.23 -19.22 7.34
CA GLY A 67 21.39 -19.02 8.21
C GLY A 67 21.90 -17.58 8.23
N LYS A 68 22.38 -17.10 9.38
CA LYS A 68 22.87 -15.71 9.55
C LYS A 68 23.99 -15.32 8.58
N VAL A 69 25.00 -16.19 8.44
CA VAL A 69 26.15 -15.98 7.55
C VAL A 69 25.72 -16.02 6.08
N GLN A 70 24.90 -17.00 5.72
CA GLN A 70 24.35 -17.13 4.38
C GLN A 70 23.50 -15.94 3.98
N LYS A 71 22.66 -15.41 4.89
CA LYS A 71 21.90 -14.17 4.67
C LYS A 71 22.82 -12.97 4.42
N ALA A 72 23.93 -12.87 5.14
CA ALA A 72 24.90 -11.79 4.94
C ALA A 72 25.58 -11.88 3.56
N LEU A 73 25.99 -13.07 3.14
CA LEU A 73 26.57 -13.31 1.81
C LEU A 73 25.56 -13.08 0.69
N PHE A 74 24.33 -13.53 0.86
CA PHE A 74 23.26 -13.39 -0.11
C PHE A 74 22.94 -11.92 -0.44
N ARG A 75 23.17 -11.00 0.48
CA ARG A 75 23.01 -9.55 0.22
C ARG A 75 23.96 -9.01 -0.85
N PHE A 76 25.12 -9.64 -1.00
CA PHE A 76 26.11 -9.26 -2.02
C PHE A 76 26.01 -10.13 -3.28
N TRP A 77 25.62 -11.38 -3.10
CA TRP A 77 25.50 -12.37 -4.18
C TRP A 77 24.19 -13.15 -4.07
N PRO A 78 23.06 -12.55 -4.45
CA PRO A 78 21.74 -13.21 -4.46
C PRO A 78 21.62 -14.14 -5.68
N THR A 79 22.37 -15.25 -5.65
CA THR A 79 22.54 -16.15 -6.81
C THR A 79 21.20 -16.64 -7.34
N SER A 80 20.31 -17.16 -6.48
CA SER A 80 19.00 -17.66 -6.89
C SER A 80 18.15 -16.60 -7.62
N VAL A 81 18.15 -15.36 -7.11
CA VAL A 81 17.40 -14.25 -7.74
C VAL A 81 18.04 -13.86 -9.07
N LEU A 82 19.38 -13.71 -9.09
CA LEU A 82 20.09 -13.30 -10.32
C LEU A 82 20.01 -14.37 -11.41
N ASP A 83 20.05 -15.63 -11.05
CA ASP A 83 19.94 -16.73 -12.01
C ASP A 83 18.53 -16.84 -12.57
N ALA A 84 17.49 -16.64 -11.73
CA ALA A 84 16.11 -16.56 -12.18
C ALA A 84 15.92 -15.40 -13.19
N ILE A 85 16.38 -14.19 -12.84
CA ILE A 85 16.27 -13.01 -13.74
C ILE A 85 17.00 -13.28 -15.04
N ARG A 86 18.23 -13.78 -15.02
CA ARG A 86 19.02 -14.07 -16.24
C ARG A 86 18.36 -15.13 -17.11
N HIS A 87 17.81 -16.17 -16.49
CA HIS A 87 17.12 -17.22 -17.21
C HIS A 87 15.91 -16.65 -17.96
N LEU A 88 15.08 -15.88 -17.28
CA LEU A 88 13.87 -15.29 -17.84
C LEU A 88 14.19 -14.23 -18.91
N THR A 89 15.17 -13.36 -18.68
CA THR A 89 15.54 -12.32 -19.67
C THR A 89 16.12 -12.91 -20.94
N ARG A 90 16.82 -14.06 -20.87
CA ARG A 90 17.35 -14.72 -22.07
C ARG A 90 16.31 -15.50 -22.86
N ASN A 91 15.33 -16.08 -22.20
CA ASN A 91 14.43 -17.06 -22.79
C ASN A 91 13.04 -16.50 -23.15
N SER A 92 12.66 -15.38 -22.54
CA SER A 92 11.27 -14.88 -22.63
C SER A 92 11.13 -13.50 -23.31
N GLY A 93 12.20 -12.94 -23.87
CA GLY A 93 12.12 -11.68 -24.63
C GLY A 93 11.58 -10.52 -23.78
N ILE A 94 12.10 -10.31 -22.57
CA ILE A 94 11.60 -9.30 -21.61
C ILE A 94 11.84 -7.89 -22.15
N ASP A 95 10.77 -7.09 -22.23
CA ASP A 95 10.82 -5.68 -22.63
C ASP A 95 11.10 -4.74 -21.44
N LEU A 96 10.66 -5.10 -20.22
CA LEU A 96 10.80 -4.29 -19.00
C LEU A 96 11.00 -5.15 -17.76
N ILE A 97 11.89 -4.72 -16.87
CA ILE A 97 11.97 -5.21 -15.49
C ILE A 97 11.26 -4.19 -14.59
N TYR A 98 10.20 -4.60 -13.90
CA TYR A 98 9.47 -3.74 -12.99
C TYR A 98 9.66 -4.19 -11.54
N SER A 99 10.41 -3.41 -10.77
CA SER A 99 10.60 -3.63 -9.33
C SER A 99 9.50 -2.94 -8.54
N LEU A 100 8.59 -3.72 -7.99
CA LEU A 100 7.46 -3.23 -7.18
C LEU A 100 7.82 -3.02 -5.71
N THR A 101 8.91 -3.63 -5.26
CA THR A 101 9.39 -3.56 -3.88
C THR A 101 10.84 -3.09 -3.87
N GLY A 102 11.33 -2.70 -2.69
CA GLY A 102 12.70 -2.24 -2.54
C GLY A 102 13.71 -3.38 -2.55
N GLU A 103 13.99 -3.94 -3.72
CA GLU A 103 14.88 -5.08 -3.98
C GLU A 103 16.32 -4.85 -3.48
N LEU A 104 16.48 -4.80 -2.15
CA LEU A 104 17.75 -4.42 -1.50
C LEU A 104 18.91 -5.34 -1.88
N VAL A 105 18.61 -6.64 -2.07
CA VAL A 105 19.62 -7.63 -2.47
C VAL A 105 20.16 -7.40 -3.88
N LEU A 106 19.40 -6.71 -4.74
CA LEU A 106 19.82 -6.39 -6.11
C LEU A 106 20.61 -5.08 -6.24
N ALA A 107 20.72 -4.29 -5.18
CA ALA A 107 21.34 -2.96 -5.24
C ALA A 107 22.75 -2.95 -5.83
N HIS A 108 23.52 -4.04 -5.67
CA HIS A 108 24.86 -4.17 -6.26
C HIS A 108 24.85 -4.55 -7.75
N HIS A 109 23.73 -5.08 -8.25
CA HIS A 109 23.64 -5.69 -9.58
C HIS A 109 22.82 -4.86 -10.56
N ILE A 110 22.17 -3.78 -10.12
CA ILE A 110 21.26 -2.95 -10.91
C ILE A 110 21.88 -2.47 -12.23
N LYS A 111 23.12 -1.93 -12.20
CA LYS A 111 23.80 -1.47 -13.42
C LYS A 111 23.98 -2.58 -14.47
N ARG A 112 24.13 -3.83 -14.04
CA ARG A 112 24.27 -4.96 -14.95
C ARG A 112 22.93 -5.38 -15.52
N LEU A 113 21.90 -5.41 -14.67
CA LEU A 113 20.54 -5.79 -15.09
C LEU A 113 19.96 -4.81 -16.13
N GLN A 114 20.24 -3.53 -15.97
CA GLN A 114 19.76 -2.47 -16.88
C GLN A 114 20.52 -2.35 -18.20
N ARG A 115 21.58 -3.12 -18.44
CA ARG A 115 22.30 -3.09 -19.71
C ARG A 115 21.49 -3.66 -20.86
N ASP A 116 20.74 -4.69 -20.55
CA ASP A 116 20.04 -5.51 -21.54
C ASP A 116 18.54 -5.21 -21.59
N VAL A 117 17.96 -4.75 -20.49
CA VAL A 117 16.52 -4.49 -20.33
C VAL A 117 16.31 -3.26 -19.45
N PRO A 118 15.46 -2.28 -19.86
CA PRO A 118 15.14 -1.13 -19.02
C PRO A 118 14.45 -1.54 -17.74
N MET A 119 14.60 -0.72 -16.70
CA MET A 119 14.05 -1.00 -15.38
C MET A 119 13.22 0.16 -14.85
N LEU A 120 12.01 -0.16 -14.39
CA LEU A 120 11.11 0.73 -13.66
C LEU A 120 11.11 0.34 -12.17
N TYR A 121 11.17 1.33 -11.27
CA TYR A 121 11.22 1.11 -9.84
C TYR A 121 10.13 1.90 -9.11
N THR A 122 9.30 1.22 -8.31
CA THR A 122 8.34 1.87 -7.43
C THR A 122 9.02 2.34 -6.15
N VAL A 123 8.96 3.65 -5.92
CA VAL A 123 9.47 4.31 -4.71
C VAL A 123 8.32 4.51 -3.74
N HIS A 124 8.27 3.71 -2.68
CA HIS A 124 7.23 3.82 -1.64
C HIS A 124 7.50 4.98 -0.70
N ASP A 125 8.77 5.15 -0.27
CA ASP A 125 9.18 6.23 0.63
C ASP A 125 10.45 6.89 0.11
N ALA A 126 10.32 8.03 -0.55
CA ALA A 126 11.44 8.90 -0.92
C ALA A 126 11.87 9.80 0.26
N ILE A 127 10.89 10.18 1.09
CA ILE A 127 11.07 10.94 2.32
C ILE A 127 11.03 9.92 3.47
N TYR A 128 12.17 9.67 4.07
CA TYR A 128 12.22 8.74 5.21
C TYR A 128 11.50 9.36 6.41
N HIS A 129 10.54 8.62 6.95
CA HIS A 129 10.01 8.93 8.26
C HIS A 129 11.14 8.78 9.28
N ASP A 130 11.40 9.83 10.08
CA ASP A 130 12.39 9.80 11.15
C ASP A 130 11.98 8.76 12.20
N TYR A 131 12.44 7.53 12.02
CA TYR A 131 12.42 6.57 13.11
C TYR A 131 13.40 7.04 14.16
N LYS A 132 12.90 7.59 15.27
CA LYS A 132 13.70 7.86 16.47
C LYS A 132 14.18 6.55 17.04
N PHE A 133 15.34 6.08 16.56
CA PHE A 133 15.97 4.89 17.11
C PHE A 133 16.61 5.23 18.47
N SER A 134 16.13 4.59 19.51
CA SER A 134 16.68 4.70 20.86
C SER A 134 18.05 4.03 21.04
N ASN A 135 18.51 3.25 20.04
CA ASN A 135 19.77 2.49 20.09
C ASN A 135 20.71 2.87 18.92
N PRO A 136 21.88 3.51 19.19
CA PRO A 136 22.84 3.93 18.15
C PRO A 136 23.38 2.77 17.30
N LEU A 137 23.58 1.58 17.89
CA LEU A 137 24.09 0.41 17.18
C LEU A 137 23.07 -0.12 16.17
N ARG A 138 21.78 -0.11 16.54
CA ARG A 138 20.68 -0.47 15.65
C ARG A 138 20.56 0.55 14.52
N TRP A 139 20.66 1.83 14.82
CA TRP A 139 20.66 2.91 13.82
C TRP A 139 21.78 2.74 12.78
N PHE A 140 23.02 2.45 13.23
CA PHE A 140 24.16 2.25 12.32
C PHE A 140 23.96 1.01 11.43
N LYS A 141 23.47 -0.09 12.03
CA LYS A 141 23.15 -1.32 11.29
C LYS A 141 22.08 -1.08 10.23
N ASP A 142 20.98 -0.41 10.57
CA ASP A 142 19.88 -0.16 9.65
C ASP A 142 20.31 0.80 8.53
N ARG A 143 21.19 1.76 8.83
CA ARG A 143 21.75 2.66 7.82
C ARG A 143 22.61 1.92 6.77
N LEU A 144 23.40 0.94 7.17
CA LEU A 144 24.23 0.16 6.25
C LEU A 144 23.44 -0.92 5.50
N ILE A 145 22.47 -1.54 6.17
CA ILE A 145 21.80 -2.74 5.66
C ILE A 145 20.55 -2.39 4.85
N ILE A 146 19.90 -1.29 5.15
CA ILE A 146 18.65 -0.86 4.52
C ILE A 146 18.85 0.44 3.74
N ALA A 147 19.24 1.52 4.41
CA ALA A 147 19.26 2.84 3.80
C ALA A 147 20.27 2.97 2.66
N TRP A 148 21.45 2.37 2.78
CA TRP A 148 22.46 2.44 1.73
C TRP A 148 22.08 1.63 0.46
N PRO A 149 21.62 0.36 0.54
CA PRO A 149 21.10 -0.35 -0.63
C PRO A 149 19.91 0.35 -1.28
N GLN A 150 18.97 0.86 -0.52
CA GLN A 150 17.83 1.63 -1.05
C GLN A 150 18.29 2.87 -1.82
N ARG A 151 19.21 3.67 -1.24
CA ARG A 151 19.78 4.83 -1.94
C ARG A 151 20.50 4.43 -3.22
N ARG A 152 21.21 3.30 -3.20
CA ARG A 152 21.92 2.79 -4.36
C ARG A 152 20.94 2.35 -5.45
N LEU A 153 19.90 1.59 -5.08
CA LEU A 153 18.82 1.20 -5.99
C LEU A 153 18.16 2.45 -6.59
N PHE A 154 17.79 3.40 -5.73
CA PHE A 154 17.19 4.66 -6.15
C PHE A 154 18.07 5.43 -7.13
N ASN A 155 19.36 5.62 -6.82
CA ASN A 155 20.27 6.40 -7.65
C ASN A 155 20.63 5.74 -8.98
N LEU A 156 20.59 4.41 -9.04
CA LEU A 156 21.00 3.65 -10.22
C LEU A 156 19.84 3.32 -11.17
N THR A 157 18.59 3.37 -10.71
CA THR A 157 17.42 3.16 -11.57
C THR A 157 16.94 4.52 -12.09
N PRO A 158 17.02 4.79 -13.41
CA PRO A 158 16.65 6.11 -13.95
C PRO A 158 15.15 6.38 -13.86
N HIS A 159 14.30 5.38 -14.14
CA HIS A 159 12.84 5.53 -14.19
C HIS A 159 12.20 5.10 -12.87
N LYS A 160 11.36 5.96 -12.33
CA LYS A 160 10.69 5.78 -11.04
C LYS A 160 9.20 6.01 -11.13
N VAL A 161 8.45 5.25 -10.33
CA VAL A 161 7.04 5.49 -10.06
C VAL A 161 6.87 5.74 -8.58
N THR A 162 6.02 6.68 -8.21
CA THR A 162 5.57 6.88 -6.83
C THR A 162 4.07 7.08 -6.77
N ASN A 163 3.48 6.69 -5.65
CA ASN A 163 2.04 6.78 -5.41
C ASN A 163 1.64 8.07 -4.67
N SER A 164 2.54 9.04 -4.59
CA SER A 164 2.31 10.32 -3.91
C SER A 164 2.81 11.49 -4.74
N HIS A 165 1.94 12.46 -4.98
CA HIS A 165 2.32 13.70 -5.67
C HIS A 165 3.33 14.52 -4.88
N GLU A 166 3.31 14.44 -3.54
CA GLU A 166 4.30 15.10 -2.68
C GLU A 166 5.67 14.47 -2.86
N GLN A 167 5.75 13.13 -2.82
CA GLN A 167 7.00 12.42 -3.09
C GLN A 167 7.50 12.65 -4.52
N LEU A 168 6.60 12.69 -5.50
CA LEU A 168 6.96 12.99 -6.89
C LEU A 168 7.62 14.37 -7.00
N ARG A 169 7.03 15.40 -6.39
CA ARG A 169 7.61 16.76 -6.35
C ARG A 169 8.98 16.74 -5.66
N TYR A 170 9.10 16.08 -4.52
CA TYR A 170 10.35 15.95 -3.79
C TYR A 170 11.43 15.25 -4.62
N ILE A 171 11.10 14.14 -5.31
CA ILE A 171 12.03 13.42 -6.19
C ILE A 171 12.49 14.31 -7.33
N ARG A 172 11.58 14.99 -8.03
CA ARG A 172 11.89 15.87 -9.16
C ARG A 172 12.76 17.06 -8.77
N GLN A 173 12.54 17.63 -7.59
CA GLN A 173 13.37 18.72 -7.09
C GLN A 173 14.76 18.27 -6.67
N ARG A 174 14.87 17.11 -6.03
CA ARG A 174 16.11 16.63 -5.42
C ARG A 174 17.00 15.87 -6.39
N TRP A 175 16.40 15.20 -7.37
CA TRP A 175 17.07 14.37 -8.38
C TRP A 175 16.49 14.64 -9.78
N PRO A 176 16.70 15.84 -10.34
CA PRO A 176 16.11 16.22 -11.64
C PRO A 176 16.62 15.37 -12.81
N GLN A 177 17.72 14.63 -12.63
CA GLN A 177 18.28 13.71 -13.61
C GLN A 177 17.53 12.37 -13.70
N HIS A 178 16.56 12.11 -12.80
CA HIS A 178 15.75 10.90 -12.82
C HIS A 178 14.37 11.19 -13.39
N GLU A 179 13.92 10.34 -14.27
CA GLU A 179 12.54 10.38 -14.74
C GLU A 179 11.61 9.79 -13.68
N SER A 180 10.59 10.55 -13.34
CA SER A 180 9.72 10.18 -12.24
C SER A 180 8.27 10.44 -12.59
N HIS A 181 7.46 9.42 -12.39
CA HIS A 181 6.06 9.37 -12.76
C HIS A 181 5.18 9.17 -11.52
N TYR A 182 3.95 9.64 -11.62
CA TYR A 182 2.92 9.35 -10.64
C TYR A 182 2.04 8.19 -11.15
N ALA A 183 1.78 7.22 -10.30
CA ALA A 183 0.70 6.27 -10.48
C ALA A 183 -0.14 6.21 -9.20
N PRO A 184 -1.48 6.15 -9.28
CA PRO A 184 -2.32 6.06 -8.09
C PRO A 184 -1.97 4.80 -7.28
N PHE A 185 -2.18 4.86 -5.96
CA PHE A 185 -2.05 3.66 -5.15
C PHE A 185 -3.13 2.65 -5.58
N PRO A 186 -2.78 1.39 -5.87
CA PRO A 186 -3.75 0.41 -6.36
C PRO A 186 -4.79 0.05 -5.29
N SER A 187 -5.93 -0.48 -5.73
CA SER A 187 -6.93 -1.02 -4.83
C SER A 187 -6.37 -2.15 -3.97
N LEU A 188 -6.71 -2.15 -2.69
CA LEU A 188 -6.47 -3.28 -1.78
C LEU A 188 -7.60 -4.30 -1.78
N VAL A 189 -8.66 -4.06 -2.56
CA VAL A 189 -9.79 -4.96 -2.67
C VAL A 189 -9.40 -6.18 -3.51
N ASN A 190 -9.41 -7.33 -2.89
CA ASN A 190 -9.20 -8.62 -3.53
C ASN A 190 -10.51 -9.43 -3.59
N GLN A 191 -10.43 -10.64 -4.14
CA GLN A 191 -11.59 -11.52 -4.30
C GLN A 191 -12.23 -11.92 -2.95
N GLU A 192 -11.44 -12.09 -1.88
CA GLU A 192 -11.96 -12.45 -0.55
C GLU A 192 -12.71 -11.28 0.08
N ILE A 193 -12.17 -10.06 -0.01
CA ILE A 193 -12.87 -8.82 0.43
C ILE A 193 -14.15 -8.63 -0.38
N ALA A 194 -14.08 -8.81 -1.70
CA ALA A 194 -15.24 -8.68 -2.57
C ALA A 194 -16.33 -9.72 -2.28
N ALA A 195 -15.95 -10.96 -1.96
CA ALA A 195 -16.89 -12.03 -1.60
C ALA A 195 -17.49 -11.84 -0.21
N GLY A 196 -16.69 -11.43 0.79
CA GLY A 196 -17.13 -11.11 2.15
C GLY A 196 -17.90 -12.24 2.81
N LYS A 197 -17.33 -13.44 2.89
CA LYS A 197 -18.04 -14.65 3.32
C LYS A 197 -18.19 -14.79 4.84
N ASP A 198 -17.32 -14.15 5.61
CA ASP A 198 -17.26 -14.32 7.05
C ASP A 198 -17.79 -13.09 7.79
N ALA A 199 -18.48 -13.36 8.90
CA ALA A 199 -18.90 -12.32 9.84
C ALA A 199 -17.83 -12.09 10.91
N VAL A 200 -17.69 -10.85 11.37
CA VAL A 200 -16.81 -10.47 12.48
C VAL A 200 -17.50 -10.85 13.81
N PRO A 201 -17.00 -11.84 14.58
CA PRO A 201 -17.69 -12.33 15.76
C PRO A 201 -17.92 -11.26 16.84
N GLU A 202 -16.97 -10.35 17.00
CA GLU A 202 -16.99 -9.29 18.00
C GLU A 202 -18.15 -8.29 17.76
N LEU A 203 -18.58 -8.14 16.51
CA LEU A 203 -19.68 -7.22 16.13
C LEU A 203 -21.07 -7.74 16.49
N ARG A 204 -21.22 -8.98 16.95
CA ARG A 204 -22.53 -9.53 17.37
C ARG A 204 -23.18 -8.71 18.49
N LYS A 205 -22.37 -8.11 19.37
CA LYS A 205 -22.83 -7.29 20.50
C LYS A 205 -22.91 -5.81 20.18
N VAL A 206 -22.21 -5.35 19.12
CA VAL A 206 -22.15 -3.94 18.74
C VAL A 206 -23.33 -3.56 17.84
N GLY A 207 -23.71 -4.46 16.94
CA GLY A 207 -24.78 -4.20 15.97
C GLY A 207 -24.25 -3.51 14.72
N SER A 208 -24.94 -2.45 14.29
CA SER A 208 -24.62 -1.65 13.10
C SER A 208 -24.73 -0.15 13.40
N GLY A 209 -24.29 0.69 12.48
CA GLY A 209 -24.34 2.15 12.63
C GLY A 209 -23.18 2.73 13.44
N TYR A 210 -22.09 2.04 13.58
CA TYR A 210 -20.92 2.48 14.34
C TYR A 210 -19.96 3.35 13.52
N ILE A 211 -19.15 4.14 14.21
CA ILE A 211 -17.99 4.85 13.71
C ILE A 211 -16.84 3.84 13.63
N LEU A 212 -16.20 3.68 12.47
CA LEU A 212 -15.15 2.66 12.24
C LEU A 212 -13.80 3.31 12.01
N PHE A 213 -12.79 2.87 12.76
CA PHE A 213 -11.38 2.91 12.35
C PHE A 213 -10.94 1.50 11.94
N PHE A 214 -10.30 1.37 10.78
CA PHE A 214 -9.72 0.11 10.30
C PHE A 214 -8.25 0.30 9.88
N GLY A 215 -7.35 -0.51 10.46
CA GLY A 215 -5.93 -0.51 10.09
C GLY A 215 -4.98 -0.84 11.25
N THR A 216 -3.67 -0.87 11.00
CA THR A 216 -2.67 -1.05 12.06
C THR A 216 -2.66 0.12 13.02
N LEU A 217 -2.49 -0.14 14.32
CA LEU A 217 -2.50 0.87 15.38
C LEU A 217 -1.12 1.54 15.54
N HIS A 218 -0.73 2.37 14.58
CA HIS A 218 0.51 3.16 14.67
C HIS A 218 0.21 4.60 15.08
N LEU A 219 1.17 5.26 15.75
CA LEU A 219 1.02 6.63 16.27
C LEU A 219 0.58 7.62 15.17
N TYR A 220 1.20 7.54 13.99
CA TYR A 220 0.89 8.45 12.88
C TYR A 220 -0.52 8.29 12.32
N LYS A 221 -1.23 7.19 12.63
CA LYS A 221 -2.62 6.96 12.23
C LYS A 221 -3.63 7.66 13.13
N GLY A 222 -3.18 8.30 14.21
CA GLY A 222 -3.98 9.20 15.02
C GLY A 222 -5.17 8.57 15.73
N VAL A 223 -5.15 7.24 15.97
CA VAL A 223 -6.29 6.53 16.58
C VAL A 223 -6.63 7.08 17.95
N HIS A 224 -5.65 7.56 18.71
CA HIS A 224 -5.86 8.24 19.99
C HIS A 224 -6.69 9.51 19.83
N LEU A 225 -6.52 10.28 18.73
CA LEU A 225 -7.33 11.49 18.48
C LEU A 225 -8.80 11.14 18.32
N LEU A 226 -9.12 10.07 17.57
CA LEU A 226 -10.49 9.58 17.41
C LEU A 226 -11.06 9.08 18.72
N TYR A 227 -10.26 8.33 19.47
CA TYR A 227 -10.67 7.80 20.78
C TYR A 227 -10.97 8.92 21.78
N ASP A 228 -10.09 9.92 21.88
CA ASP A 228 -10.25 11.06 22.77
C ASP A 228 -11.42 11.95 22.35
N ALA A 229 -11.59 12.22 21.05
CA ALA A 229 -12.74 12.95 20.50
C ALA A 229 -14.05 12.23 20.85
N TYR A 230 -14.12 10.92 20.66
CA TYR A 230 -15.30 10.11 20.99
C TYR A 230 -15.69 10.20 22.49
N LEU A 231 -14.70 10.21 23.39
CA LEU A 231 -14.94 10.31 24.83
C LEU A 231 -15.32 11.73 25.28
N SER A 232 -14.81 12.74 24.61
CA SER A 232 -15.01 14.15 24.96
C SER A 232 -16.30 14.75 24.39
N HIS A 233 -16.91 14.13 23.34
CA HIS A 233 -18.08 14.62 22.65
C HIS A 233 -19.25 13.65 22.85
N PRO A 234 -20.19 13.94 23.78
CA PRO A 234 -21.31 13.05 24.11
C PRO A 234 -22.21 12.70 22.92
N GLU A 235 -22.35 13.61 21.95
CA GLU A 235 -23.14 13.45 20.74
C GLU A 235 -22.64 12.30 19.85
N LEU A 236 -21.34 12.00 19.85
CA LEU A 236 -20.79 10.85 19.13
C LEU A 236 -21.17 9.51 19.76
N ARG A 237 -21.56 9.50 21.05
CA ARG A 237 -21.87 8.27 21.79
C ARG A 237 -23.22 7.65 21.44
N GLU A 238 -24.03 8.33 20.62
CA GLU A 238 -25.21 7.74 20.00
C GLU A 238 -24.83 6.63 19.00
N HIS A 239 -23.58 6.66 18.53
CA HIS A 239 -23.02 5.65 17.64
C HIS A 239 -21.86 4.92 18.35
N PRO A 240 -21.85 3.57 18.40
CA PRO A 240 -20.68 2.86 18.92
C PRO A 240 -19.41 3.22 18.15
N LEU A 241 -18.24 3.18 18.82
CA LEU A 241 -16.95 3.28 18.17
C LEU A 241 -16.30 1.89 18.05
N VAL A 242 -15.93 1.50 16.84
CA VAL A 242 -15.18 0.27 16.58
C VAL A 242 -13.78 0.62 16.07
N ILE A 243 -12.76 0.17 16.80
CA ILE A 243 -11.35 0.28 16.43
C ILE A 243 -10.85 -1.12 16.10
N ALA A 244 -10.66 -1.40 14.80
CA ALA A 244 -10.30 -2.72 14.29
C ALA A 244 -8.92 -2.72 13.63
N GLY A 245 -8.03 -3.61 14.07
CA GLY A 245 -6.69 -3.75 13.48
C GLY A 245 -5.69 -4.45 14.37
N THR A 246 -4.43 -4.40 13.96
CA THR A 246 -3.30 -5.05 14.64
C THR A 246 -2.39 -4.02 15.32
N GLN A 247 -1.46 -4.49 16.13
CA GLN A 247 -0.50 -3.78 16.97
C GLN A 247 -1.08 -3.43 18.36
N ASP A 248 -0.18 -3.21 19.30
CA ASP A 248 -0.55 -2.83 20.65
C ASP A 248 -1.19 -1.45 20.69
N ILE A 249 -2.17 -1.28 21.57
CA ILE A 249 -2.80 0.01 21.82
C ILE A 249 -1.76 0.90 22.52
N TYR A 250 -1.29 1.94 21.82
CA TYR A 250 -0.17 2.79 22.25
C TYR A 250 -0.60 3.97 23.14
N PHE A 251 -1.87 4.09 23.44
CA PHE A 251 -2.44 5.15 24.27
C PHE A 251 -3.19 4.58 25.48
N PRO A 252 -3.30 5.33 26.59
CA PRO A 252 -4.02 4.88 27.78
C PRO A 252 -5.52 4.75 27.49
N ARG A 253 -6.13 3.68 28.03
CA ARG A 253 -7.58 3.50 27.96
C ARG A 253 -8.24 4.04 29.22
N HIS A 254 -9.42 4.64 29.07
CA HIS A 254 -10.22 5.15 30.18
C HIS A 254 -11.12 4.08 30.77
N GLN A 255 -11.32 4.09 32.10
CA GLN A 255 -12.19 3.11 32.77
C GLN A 255 -13.67 3.21 32.34
N ALA A 256 -14.12 4.41 31.95
CA ALA A 256 -15.49 4.70 31.51
C ALA A 256 -15.61 4.85 29.99
N GLU A 257 -15.00 3.95 29.22
CA GLU A 257 -15.03 3.96 27.75
C GLU A 257 -16.27 3.27 27.15
N GLY A 258 -17.46 3.50 27.74
CA GLY A 258 -18.70 2.91 27.25
C GLY A 258 -18.93 3.20 25.76
N GLY A 259 -19.32 2.18 24.99
CA GLY A 259 -19.57 2.30 23.55
C GLY A 259 -18.34 2.07 22.66
N VAL A 260 -17.12 1.88 23.23
CA VAL A 260 -15.91 1.58 22.45
C VAL A 260 -15.65 0.08 22.39
N THR A 261 -15.44 -0.45 21.18
CA THR A 261 -15.06 -1.85 20.95
C THR A 261 -13.73 -1.90 20.22
N PHE A 262 -12.74 -2.56 20.83
CA PHE A 262 -11.46 -2.86 20.21
C PHE A 262 -11.45 -4.28 19.65
N ILE A 263 -11.16 -4.41 18.35
CA ILE A 263 -10.92 -5.68 17.68
C ILE A 263 -9.42 -5.75 17.36
N ASN A 264 -8.62 -6.01 18.38
CA ASN A 264 -7.16 -5.98 18.27
C ASN A 264 -6.60 -7.33 17.79
N ARG A 265 -6.84 -7.60 16.51
CA ARG A 265 -6.32 -8.77 15.79
C ARG A 265 -6.23 -8.46 14.30
N PHE A 266 -5.59 -9.34 13.55
CA PHE A 266 -5.70 -9.31 12.11
C PHE A 266 -7.15 -9.61 11.69
N ILE A 267 -7.74 -8.70 10.93
CA ILE A 267 -9.05 -8.90 10.30
C ILE A 267 -8.82 -9.64 8.99
N LYS A 268 -9.42 -10.81 8.83
CA LYS A 268 -9.31 -11.58 7.60
C LYS A 268 -9.96 -10.85 6.45
N ASP A 269 -9.43 -10.99 5.26
CA ASP A 269 -10.01 -10.35 4.07
C ASP A 269 -11.48 -10.74 3.86
N SER A 270 -11.84 -11.99 4.18
CA SER A 270 -13.23 -12.48 4.15
C SER A 270 -14.17 -11.81 5.17
N GLU A 271 -13.65 -11.20 6.25
CA GLU A 271 -14.41 -10.48 7.28
C GLU A 271 -14.55 -8.98 6.98
N VAL A 272 -13.70 -8.41 6.11
CA VAL A 272 -13.64 -6.97 5.86
C VAL A 272 -14.97 -6.41 5.39
N ARG A 273 -15.67 -7.11 4.50
CA ARG A 273 -16.99 -6.68 4.02
C ARG A 273 -18.02 -6.56 5.16
N ASP A 274 -18.09 -7.51 6.09
CA ASP A 274 -19.01 -7.45 7.23
C ASP A 274 -18.66 -6.28 8.16
N LEU A 275 -17.35 -6.08 8.42
CA LEU A 275 -16.88 -4.96 9.22
C LEU A 275 -17.30 -3.60 8.62
N PHE A 276 -17.11 -3.38 7.34
CA PHE A 276 -17.43 -2.11 6.70
C PHE A 276 -18.93 -1.95 6.44
N ALA A 277 -19.64 -3.01 6.05
CA ALA A 277 -21.06 -2.94 5.70
C ALA A 277 -21.91 -2.38 6.85
N ARG A 278 -21.58 -2.70 8.09
CA ARG A 278 -22.28 -2.26 9.29
C ARG A 278 -21.84 -0.89 9.81
N ALA A 279 -20.73 -0.34 9.34
CA ALA A 279 -20.27 0.99 9.72
C ALA A 279 -21.17 2.08 9.12
N ALA A 280 -21.47 3.13 9.89
CA ALA A 280 -22.12 4.33 9.40
C ALA A 280 -21.12 5.25 8.71
N VAL A 281 -19.92 5.39 9.26
CA VAL A 281 -18.84 6.21 8.75
C VAL A 281 -17.49 5.57 9.05
N VAL A 282 -16.51 5.77 8.17
CA VAL A 282 -15.13 5.31 8.36
C VAL A 282 -14.23 6.52 8.60
N VAL A 283 -13.39 6.45 9.63
CA VAL A 283 -12.57 7.59 10.08
C VAL A 283 -11.09 7.25 9.99
N TYR A 284 -10.32 8.10 9.30
CA TYR A 284 -8.85 8.01 9.19
C TYR A 284 -8.19 9.29 9.69
N PRO A 285 -7.97 9.41 11.02
CA PRO A 285 -7.48 10.63 11.67
C PRO A 285 -5.94 10.72 11.65
N TYR A 286 -5.35 10.45 10.49
CA TYR A 286 -3.90 10.37 10.33
C TYR A 286 -3.24 11.71 10.62
N THR A 287 -2.08 11.67 11.29
CA THR A 287 -1.23 12.84 11.51
C THR A 287 -0.12 12.96 10.47
N SER A 288 0.13 11.88 9.73
CA SER A 288 1.06 11.85 8.59
C SER A 288 0.67 10.71 7.67
N ALA A 289 0.67 10.95 6.36
CA ALA A 289 0.50 9.92 5.35
C ALA A 289 1.16 10.35 4.04
N THR A 290 1.92 9.45 3.45
CA THR A 290 2.46 9.58 2.09
C THR A 290 1.65 8.78 1.08
N GLN A 291 1.03 7.71 1.55
CA GLN A 291 0.17 6.82 0.77
C GLN A 291 -0.73 6.00 1.70
N SER A 292 -1.91 5.61 1.24
CA SER A 292 -2.80 4.73 1.99
C SER A 292 -3.80 4.05 1.06
N GLY A 293 -3.86 2.72 1.14
CA GLY A 293 -4.81 1.93 0.34
C GLY A 293 -6.17 1.71 1.02
N VAL A 294 -6.34 2.13 2.29
CA VAL A 294 -7.58 1.86 3.05
C VAL A 294 -8.79 2.62 2.48
N THR A 295 -8.57 3.76 1.85
CA THR A 295 -9.61 4.51 1.14
C THR A 295 -10.22 3.73 -0.02
N SER A 296 -9.45 2.83 -0.66
CA SER A 296 -9.97 1.96 -1.72
C SER A 296 -10.99 0.95 -1.20
N ILE A 297 -10.81 0.44 0.01
CA ILE A 297 -11.76 -0.49 0.63
C ILE A 297 -13.06 0.24 1.01
N ALA A 298 -12.93 1.39 1.67
CA ALA A 298 -14.07 2.20 2.08
C ALA A 298 -14.92 2.63 0.87
N SER A 299 -14.27 3.15 -0.18
CA SER A 299 -14.97 3.57 -1.41
C SER A 299 -15.54 2.41 -2.22
N TYR A 300 -14.88 1.24 -2.25
CA TYR A 300 -15.43 0.03 -2.86
C TYR A 300 -16.76 -0.39 -2.20
N LEU A 301 -16.82 -0.29 -0.87
CA LEU A 301 -18.00 -0.63 -0.08
C LEU A 301 -18.95 0.57 0.13
N ASP A 302 -18.71 1.66 -0.61
CA ASP A 302 -19.50 2.88 -0.64
C ASP A 302 -19.76 3.46 0.76
N LYS A 303 -18.70 3.57 1.56
CA LYS A 303 -18.78 4.09 2.93
C LYS A 303 -18.34 5.54 3.00
N PRO A 304 -19.16 6.41 3.60
CA PRO A 304 -18.73 7.76 3.93
C PRO A 304 -17.44 7.76 4.73
N MET A 305 -16.56 8.72 4.45
CA MET A 305 -15.26 8.81 5.12
C MET A 305 -15.04 10.18 5.77
N VAL A 306 -14.39 10.17 6.94
CA VAL A 306 -13.84 11.36 7.57
C VAL A 306 -12.33 11.24 7.58
N LEU A 307 -11.66 12.20 6.95
CA LEU A 307 -10.22 12.18 6.68
C LEU A 307 -9.56 13.43 7.25
N SER A 308 -8.36 13.29 7.81
CA SER A 308 -7.52 14.47 8.09
C SER A 308 -7.18 15.20 6.79
N ASP A 309 -6.98 16.53 6.86
CA ASP A 309 -6.71 17.40 5.71
C ASP A 309 -5.29 17.30 5.16
N LEU A 310 -4.66 16.14 5.33
CA LEU A 310 -3.34 15.86 4.78
C LEU A 310 -3.34 16.00 3.26
N PRO A 311 -2.25 16.54 2.68
CA PRO A 311 -2.14 16.74 1.23
C PRO A 311 -2.43 15.47 0.41
N PHE A 312 -2.01 14.31 0.91
CA PHE A 312 -2.27 13.03 0.28
C PHE A 312 -3.78 12.75 0.16
N PHE A 313 -4.53 12.87 1.25
CA PHE A 313 -5.98 12.62 1.23
C PHE A 313 -6.72 13.65 0.39
N LYS A 314 -6.38 14.94 0.51
CA LYS A 314 -7.01 15.98 -0.32
C LYS A 314 -6.80 15.72 -1.80
N GLN A 315 -5.57 15.41 -2.22
CA GLN A 315 -5.27 15.15 -3.64
C GLN A 315 -5.92 13.87 -4.17
N SER A 316 -6.00 12.82 -3.35
CA SER A 316 -6.57 11.53 -3.77
C SER A 316 -8.10 11.51 -3.77
N CYS A 317 -8.74 12.37 -3.00
CA CYS A 317 -10.17 12.34 -2.72
C CYS A 317 -10.88 13.65 -3.06
N GLU A 318 -10.24 14.56 -3.76
CA GLU A 318 -10.82 15.87 -4.12
C GLU A 318 -12.07 15.68 -4.99
N GLY A 319 -13.14 16.40 -4.66
CA GLY A 319 -14.40 16.37 -5.40
C GLY A 319 -15.31 15.15 -5.13
N CYS A 320 -14.99 14.31 -4.15
CA CYS A 320 -15.82 13.17 -3.76
C CYS A 320 -16.84 13.57 -2.71
N GLU A 321 -18.13 13.35 -2.99
CA GLU A 321 -19.25 13.82 -2.14
C GLU A 321 -19.30 13.18 -0.75
N GLY A 322 -18.95 11.91 -0.61
CA GLY A 322 -19.02 11.16 0.65
C GLY A 322 -17.83 11.35 1.58
N ILE A 323 -17.06 12.45 1.45
CA ILE A 323 -15.84 12.67 2.21
C ILE A 323 -15.85 14.01 2.93
N GLU A 324 -15.76 13.93 4.26
CA GLU A 324 -15.55 15.09 5.13
C GLU A 324 -14.08 15.22 5.51
N PHE A 325 -13.56 16.44 5.46
CA PHE A 325 -12.20 16.74 5.91
C PHE A 325 -12.23 17.52 7.22
N PHE A 326 -11.24 17.26 8.08
CA PHE A 326 -11.00 18.01 9.31
C PHE A 326 -9.53 18.42 9.43
N ALA A 327 -9.26 19.49 10.19
CA ALA A 327 -7.90 19.98 10.42
C ALA A 327 -7.08 18.92 11.20
N THR A 328 -5.94 18.53 10.66
CA THR A 328 -5.11 17.46 11.22
C THR A 328 -4.71 17.77 12.68
N GLY A 329 -5.05 16.85 13.58
CA GLY A 329 -4.76 16.96 15.01
C GLY A 329 -5.80 17.70 15.86
N ASP A 330 -6.82 18.27 15.23
CA ASP A 330 -7.91 18.98 15.90
C ASP A 330 -9.06 18.00 16.23
N GLN A 331 -9.28 17.74 17.52
CA GLN A 331 -10.28 16.77 18.00
C GLN A 331 -11.71 17.30 17.88
N ASP A 332 -11.92 18.62 18.07
CA ASP A 332 -13.25 19.24 17.94
C ASP A 332 -13.67 19.26 16.47
N ALA A 333 -12.76 19.66 15.58
CA ALA A 333 -12.99 19.59 14.13
C ALA A 333 -13.24 18.16 13.63
N LEU A 334 -12.58 17.15 14.23
CA LEU A 334 -12.80 15.74 13.94
C LEU A 334 -14.20 15.31 14.34
N ALA A 335 -14.65 15.68 15.56
CA ALA A 335 -16.00 15.36 16.05
C ALA A 335 -17.07 16.00 15.17
N ASP A 336 -16.92 17.28 14.83
CA ASP A 336 -17.84 18.00 13.93
C ASP A 336 -17.91 17.34 12.55
N ALA A 337 -16.78 16.92 11.97
CA ALA A 337 -16.75 16.25 10.67
C ALA A 337 -17.43 14.88 10.72
N ILE A 338 -17.26 14.13 11.81
CA ILE A 338 -17.99 12.86 12.00
C ILE A 338 -19.49 13.12 12.07
N MET A 339 -19.94 14.11 12.84
CA MET A 339 -21.35 14.45 12.96
C MET A 339 -21.97 14.88 11.61
N ARG A 340 -21.25 15.71 10.83
CA ARG A 340 -21.73 16.08 9.48
C ARG A 340 -21.87 14.86 8.59
N SER A 341 -20.87 13.98 8.59
CA SER A 341 -20.91 12.74 7.79
C SER A 341 -22.03 11.79 8.20
N LEU A 342 -22.36 11.70 9.50
CA LEU A 342 -23.46 10.88 10.01
C LEU A 342 -24.83 11.47 9.64
N GLN A 343 -24.97 12.81 9.66
CA GLN A 343 -26.22 13.50 9.34
C GLN A 343 -26.52 13.53 7.83
N SER A 344 -25.48 13.59 7.00
CA SER A 344 -25.61 13.67 5.55
C SER A 344 -24.59 12.75 4.87
N PRO A 345 -24.79 11.43 4.94
CA PRO A 345 -23.86 10.48 4.33
C PRO A 345 -23.92 10.58 2.80
N GLY A 346 -22.79 10.95 2.20
CA GLY A 346 -22.64 10.94 0.75
C GLY A 346 -22.06 9.62 0.25
N SER A 347 -22.14 9.40 -1.08
CA SER A 347 -21.53 8.24 -1.74
C SER A 347 -20.05 8.48 -2.05
N THR A 348 -19.23 7.46 -1.79
CA THR A 348 -17.82 7.45 -2.15
C THR A 348 -17.51 6.54 -3.33
N ARG A 349 -18.54 5.97 -3.96
CA ARG A 349 -18.41 5.02 -5.06
C ARG A 349 -17.68 5.59 -6.26
N SER A 350 -17.93 6.86 -6.59
CA SER A 350 -17.25 7.56 -7.68
C SER A 350 -15.72 7.59 -7.50
N LEU A 351 -15.24 7.69 -6.26
CA LEU A 351 -13.80 7.62 -5.96
C LEU A 351 -13.22 6.26 -6.39
N TYR A 352 -13.91 5.17 -6.06
CA TYR A 352 -13.46 3.83 -6.46
C TYR A 352 -13.46 3.66 -7.96
N ASP A 353 -14.55 4.01 -8.61
CA ASP A 353 -14.73 3.80 -10.05
C ASP A 353 -13.73 4.60 -10.89
N ASN A 354 -13.38 5.82 -10.46
CA ASN A 354 -12.45 6.69 -11.15
C ASN A 354 -10.96 6.40 -10.88
N HIS A 355 -10.62 5.88 -9.69
CA HIS A 355 -9.21 5.80 -9.27
C HIS A 355 -8.71 4.39 -8.97
N TYR A 356 -9.61 3.46 -8.57
CA TYR A 356 -9.19 2.17 -8.03
C TYR A 356 -9.55 0.97 -8.90
N THR A 357 -10.24 1.17 -10.03
CA THR A 357 -10.54 0.09 -10.96
C THR A 357 -9.29 -0.37 -11.71
N THR A 358 -9.30 -1.62 -12.14
CA THR A 358 -8.22 -2.20 -12.97
C THR A 358 -7.96 -1.36 -14.22
N THR A 359 -9.02 -0.86 -14.86
CA THR A 359 -8.92 -0.02 -16.06
C THR A 359 -8.23 1.32 -15.76
N ALA A 360 -8.60 2.00 -14.66
CA ALA A 360 -7.98 3.27 -14.30
C ALA A 360 -6.48 3.11 -13.99
N LEU A 361 -6.13 2.06 -13.23
CA LEU A 361 -4.75 1.73 -12.91
C LEU A 361 -3.94 1.44 -14.18
N LYS A 362 -4.48 0.57 -15.07
CA LYS A 362 -3.81 0.21 -16.32
C LYS A 362 -3.58 1.41 -17.20
N THR A 363 -4.58 2.25 -17.42
CA THR A 363 -4.46 3.45 -18.27
C THR A 363 -3.27 4.31 -17.85
N THR A 364 -3.06 4.48 -16.53
CA THR A 364 -1.91 5.24 -16.03
C THR A 364 -0.59 4.49 -16.24
N LEU A 365 -0.56 3.20 -15.96
CA LEU A 365 0.67 2.40 -16.05
C LEU A 365 1.11 2.20 -17.49
N ASP A 366 0.19 2.05 -18.44
CA ASP A 366 0.50 1.87 -19.87
C ASP A 366 1.38 3.01 -20.40
N GLY A 367 0.97 4.25 -20.18
CA GLY A 367 1.75 5.40 -20.64
C GLY A 367 3.16 5.42 -20.05
N ILE A 368 3.30 5.09 -18.77
CA ILE A 368 4.60 5.04 -18.08
C ILE A 368 5.47 3.89 -18.63
N ILE A 369 4.89 2.71 -18.76
CA ILE A 369 5.62 1.51 -19.23
C ILE A 369 6.08 1.69 -20.67
N ASP A 370 5.22 2.19 -21.57
CA ASP A 370 5.55 2.41 -22.95
C ASP A 370 6.69 3.43 -23.11
N GLU A 371 6.64 4.54 -22.36
CA GLU A 371 7.71 5.55 -22.33
C GLU A 371 9.05 4.95 -21.88
N VAL A 372 9.06 4.13 -20.82
CA VAL A 372 10.29 3.50 -20.32
C VAL A 372 10.86 2.48 -21.31
N ILE A 373 10.01 1.71 -22.00
CA ILE A 373 10.44 0.75 -23.02
C ILE A 373 11.02 1.48 -24.23
N GLU A 374 10.37 2.56 -24.68
CA GLU A 374 10.84 3.35 -25.84
C GLU A 374 12.20 4.00 -25.58
N GLN A 375 12.43 4.51 -24.40
CA GLN A 375 13.71 5.14 -24.01
C GLN A 375 14.83 4.12 -23.77
N GLY A 376 14.49 2.86 -23.47
CA GLY A 376 15.45 1.77 -23.27
C GLY A 376 15.91 1.07 -24.55
N ARG A 377 15.25 1.35 -25.68
CA ARG A 377 15.61 0.85 -27.03
C ARG A 377 16.60 1.79 -27.71
#